data_240b524aa037f200190df9fb0049fa42
#
_entry.id   240b524aa037f200190df9fb0049fa42
#
_cell.length_a   1.000
_cell.length_b   1.000
_cell.length_c   1.000
_cell.angle_alpha   90.00
_cell.angle_beta   90.00
_cell.angle_gamma   90.00
#
_symmetry.space_group_name_H-M   'P 1'
#
loop_
_entity.id
_entity.type
_entity.pdbx_description
1 polymer ?
#
loop_
_entity_poly.entity_id
_entity_poly.type
_entity_poly.pdbx_seq_one_letter_code
_entity_poly.pdbx_strand_id
1 'polypeptide(L)'
;MISNEQLKQMISQGESLTVEFKSDRRRISDREIYEEVVAMANASGGTILIGVEDNGKVTGSQARHERTTDPIKLQSAIFNNTVPNINTRVQVISTDAGAVIAIQVDPYPEPCATMAGTALRRVIGPDGKPQSLPFYPRDQRSRRTDLGLLDFSAQEMEDLAFDDLDPLEFERLRQMVSNLRSDRALLELSNQELAQALRLVETHGKRLVPNVAGVLLLGRPNALRKAIPTHQVNFQVLDPVGDVKVNDLLDGPLLKVIQDIENRFTARNEERARPPKTGTLPSGASVRPAASAVPF
;
A
#
# COMPACT_ATOMS: atom_id res chain seq x y z
N MET A 1 27.46 -8.72 -9.18
CA MET A 1 27.56 -9.53 -10.42
C MET A 1 27.05 -10.92 -10.10
N ILE A 2 26.24 -11.50 -10.99
CA ILE A 2 25.63 -12.83 -10.85
C ILE A 2 26.68 -13.88 -11.21
N SER A 3 26.94 -14.84 -10.33
CA SER A 3 27.81 -15.99 -10.63
C SER A 3 27.06 -17.05 -11.44
N ASN A 4 27.78 -17.97 -12.07
CA ASN A 4 27.18 -19.12 -12.79
C ASN A 4 26.33 -20.00 -11.85
N GLU A 5 26.70 -20.12 -10.59
CA GLU A 5 25.92 -20.86 -9.58
C GLU A 5 24.63 -20.17 -9.23
N GLN A 6 24.67 -18.84 -9.04
CA GLN A 6 23.47 -18.03 -8.80
C GLN A 6 22.53 -18.07 -10.01
N LEU A 7 23.06 -18.02 -11.24
CA LEU A 7 22.27 -18.17 -12.46
C LEU A 7 21.56 -19.53 -12.49
N LYS A 8 22.27 -20.63 -12.24
CA LYS A 8 21.69 -21.98 -12.18
C LYS A 8 20.62 -22.08 -11.10
N GLN A 9 20.85 -21.49 -9.94
CA GLN A 9 19.87 -21.47 -8.86
C GLN A 9 18.59 -20.72 -9.26
N MET A 10 18.71 -19.50 -9.83
CA MET A 10 17.54 -18.74 -10.32
C MET A 10 16.76 -19.53 -11.37
N ILE A 11 17.45 -20.16 -12.32
CA ILE A 11 16.81 -20.99 -13.35
C ILE A 11 16.08 -22.18 -12.74
N SER A 12 16.68 -22.86 -11.74
CA SER A 12 16.07 -24.02 -11.08
C SER A 12 14.84 -23.68 -10.25
N GLN A 13 14.76 -22.45 -9.72
CA GLN A 13 13.61 -21.95 -8.96
C GLN A 13 12.46 -21.50 -9.87
N GLY A 14 12.74 -21.24 -11.15
CA GLY A 14 11.74 -20.77 -12.11
C GLY A 14 11.42 -19.30 -12.01
N GLU A 15 10.45 -18.87 -12.78
CA GLU A 15 9.94 -17.50 -12.78
C GLU A 15 9.23 -17.14 -11.47
N SER A 16 9.37 -15.89 -11.07
CA SER A 16 8.79 -15.35 -9.82
C SER A 16 8.48 -13.87 -9.99
N LEU A 17 8.01 -13.21 -8.93
CA LEU A 17 7.86 -11.75 -8.94
C LEU A 17 9.18 -11.01 -9.23
N THR A 18 10.32 -11.64 -8.94
CA THR A 18 11.65 -11.03 -9.06
C THR A 18 12.56 -11.71 -10.08
N VAL A 19 12.08 -12.73 -10.78
CA VAL A 19 12.83 -13.43 -11.85
C VAL A 19 11.93 -13.61 -13.06
N GLU A 20 12.40 -13.18 -14.22
CA GLU A 20 11.73 -13.35 -15.52
C GLU A 20 12.63 -14.03 -16.52
N PHE A 21 12.09 -14.98 -17.25
CA PHE A 21 12.78 -15.63 -18.37
C PHE A 21 12.26 -15.08 -19.70
N LYS A 22 13.16 -14.88 -20.64
CA LYS A 22 12.80 -14.48 -22.01
C LYS A 22 13.55 -15.34 -23.01
N SER A 23 12.77 -16.09 -23.79
CA SER A 23 13.30 -16.78 -24.96
C SER A 23 13.89 -15.76 -25.95
N ASP A 24 15.05 -16.07 -26.51
CA ASP A 24 15.67 -15.25 -27.54
C ASP A 24 15.96 -16.05 -28.82
N ARG A 25 15.31 -17.21 -28.97
CA ARG A 25 15.35 -18.00 -30.20
C ARG A 25 14.89 -17.20 -31.41
N ARG A 26 13.78 -16.48 -31.23
CA ARG A 26 13.41 -15.34 -32.04
C ARG A 26 13.83 -14.11 -31.26
N ARG A 27 14.73 -13.32 -31.82
CA ARG A 27 15.26 -12.13 -31.14
C ARG A 27 14.15 -11.30 -30.53
N ILE A 28 14.13 -11.22 -29.22
CA ILE A 28 13.23 -10.33 -28.48
C ILE A 28 13.53 -8.87 -28.86
N SER A 29 12.51 -8.06 -29.04
CA SER A 29 12.66 -6.66 -29.40
C SER A 29 13.20 -5.84 -28.23
N ASP A 30 13.92 -4.75 -28.54
CA ASP A 30 14.41 -3.83 -27.50
C ASP A 30 13.23 -3.20 -26.73
N ARG A 31 12.10 -2.98 -27.40
CA ARG A 31 10.86 -2.51 -26.77
C ARG A 31 10.38 -3.47 -25.69
N GLU A 32 10.31 -4.76 -25.95
CA GLU A 32 9.92 -5.77 -24.95
C GLU A 32 10.88 -5.78 -23.75
N ILE A 33 12.17 -5.59 -23.98
CA ILE A 33 13.16 -5.46 -22.90
C ILE A 33 12.84 -4.25 -22.02
N TYR A 34 12.55 -3.09 -22.62
CA TYR A 34 12.21 -1.88 -21.87
C TYR A 34 10.91 -2.05 -21.09
N GLU A 35 9.91 -2.70 -21.66
CA GLU A 35 8.62 -3.00 -21.03
C GLU A 35 8.79 -3.90 -19.80
N GLU A 36 9.62 -4.95 -19.89
CA GLU A 36 9.91 -5.82 -18.74
C GLU A 36 10.75 -5.11 -17.66
N VAL A 37 11.71 -4.27 -18.04
CA VAL A 37 12.47 -3.46 -17.08
C VAL A 37 11.54 -2.52 -16.32
N VAL A 38 10.62 -1.86 -17.03
CA VAL A 38 9.59 -0.99 -16.40
C VAL A 38 8.69 -1.80 -15.48
N ALA A 39 8.25 -3.00 -15.89
CA ALA A 39 7.41 -3.85 -15.07
C ALA A 39 8.08 -4.27 -13.76
N MET A 40 9.38 -4.61 -13.82
CA MET A 40 10.20 -4.94 -12.64
C MET A 40 10.40 -3.73 -11.73
N ALA A 41 10.76 -2.57 -12.30
CA ALA A 41 10.97 -1.34 -11.54
C ALA A 41 9.69 -0.88 -10.82
N ASN A 42 8.54 -1.03 -11.44
CA ASN A 42 7.22 -0.74 -10.86
C ASN A 42 6.74 -1.80 -9.84
N ALA A 43 7.51 -2.84 -9.60
CA ALA A 43 7.23 -3.87 -8.60
C ALA A 43 8.33 -3.89 -7.51
N SER A 44 8.88 -5.05 -7.23
CA SER A 44 9.93 -5.26 -6.21
C SER A 44 11.33 -5.27 -6.80
N GLY A 45 11.50 -4.86 -8.05
CA GLY A 45 12.74 -5.09 -8.79
C GLY A 45 12.90 -6.56 -9.18
N GLY A 46 14.11 -6.93 -9.64
CA GLY A 46 14.38 -8.32 -9.98
C GLY A 46 15.44 -8.50 -11.05
N THR A 47 15.45 -9.68 -11.67
CA THR A 47 16.38 -10.07 -12.72
C THR A 47 15.64 -10.61 -13.92
N ILE A 48 15.91 -10.07 -15.09
CA ILE A 48 15.45 -10.59 -16.38
C ILE A 48 16.57 -11.39 -17.00
N LEU A 49 16.28 -12.65 -17.37
CA LEU A 49 17.24 -13.57 -18.00
C LEU A 49 16.83 -13.80 -19.45
N ILE A 50 17.59 -13.22 -20.40
CA ILE A 50 17.33 -13.37 -21.83
C ILE A 50 18.18 -14.50 -22.37
N GLY A 51 17.57 -15.44 -23.11
CA GLY A 51 18.16 -16.68 -23.60
C GLY A 51 17.83 -17.89 -22.73
N VAL A 52 16.80 -17.76 -21.89
CA VAL A 52 16.22 -18.82 -21.06
C VAL A 52 14.75 -18.97 -21.47
N GLU A 53 14.32 -20.21 -21.69
CA GLU A 53 12.92 -20.56 -21.99
C GLU A 53 12.10 -20.62 -20.68
N ASP A 54 10.78 -20.51 -20.74
CA ASP A 54 9.85 -20.57 -19.59
C ASP A 54 10.01 -21.86 -18.75
N ASN A 55 10.45 -22.96 -19.37
CA ASN A 55 10.73 -24.22 -18.68
C ASN A 55 12.13 -24.29 -18.05
N GLY A 56 12.87 -23.19 -18.03
CA GLY A 56 14.24 -23.12 -17.49
C GLY A 56 15.33 -23.63 -18.43
N LYS A 57 14.99 -24.04 -19.68
CA LYS A 57 16.02 -24.47 -20.62
C LYS A 57 16.81 -23.27 -21.15
N VAL A 58 18.13 -23.28 -20.98
CA VAL A 58 19.01 -22.27 -21.59
C VAL A 58 19.14 -22.57 -23.09
N THR A 59 18.82 -21.59 -23.93
CA THR A 59 18.94 -21.66 -25.39
C THR A 59 19.92 -20.62 -25.94
N GLY A 60 20.36 -19.73 -25.08
CA GLY A 60 21.28 -18.65 -25.41
C GLY A 60 20.59 -17.40 -25.96
N SER A 61 21.20 -16.26 -25.73
CA SER A 61 20.76 -14.95 -26.23
C SER A 61 21.43 -14.62 -27.55
N GLN A 62 20.72 -13.90 -28.43
CA GLN A 62 21.27 -13.34 -29.66
C GLN A 62 22.06 -12.04 -29.36
N ALA A 63 23.07 -11.75 -30.20
CA ALA A 63 23.82 -10.53 -30.09
C ALA A 63 22.95 -9.28 -30.28
N ARG A 64 23.07 -8.30 -29.39
CA ARG A 64 22.37 -7.01 -29.47
C ARG A 64 23.11 -5.97 -30.28
N HIS A 65 24.44 -6.08 -30.32
CA HIS A 65 25.32 -5.14 -31.01
C HIS A 65 26.29 -5.93 -31.90
N GLU A 66 26.23 -5.70 -33.20
CA GLU A 66 27.08 -6.38 -34.19
C GLU A 66 27.18 -7.90 -33.95
N ARG A 67 28.33 -8.38 -33.40
CA ARG A 67 28.60 -9.81 -33.15
C ARG A 67 28.44 -10.23 -31.69
N THR A 68 28.34 -9.26 -30.78
CA THR A 68 28.23 -9.51 -29.33
C THR A 68 27.24 -8.57 -28.67
N THR A 69 26.86 -8.86 -27.44
CA THR A 69 26.10 -7.90 -26.62
C THR A 69 27.06 -7.13 -25.76
N ASP A 70 27.13 -5.81 -25.95
CA ASP A 70 27.86 -4.89 -25.08
C ASP A 70 26.94 -4.50 -23.91
N PRO A 71 27.27 -4.88 -22.66
CA PRO A 71 26.44 -4.58 -21.49
C PRO A 71 26.23 -3.07 -21.28
N ILE A 72 27.26 -2.25 -21.54
CA ILE A 72 27.20 -0.79 -21.31
C ILE A 72 26.24 -0.15 -22.32
N LYS A 73 26.32 -0.57 -23.58
CA LYS A 73 25.39 -0.07 -24.62
C LYS A 73 23.96 -0.45 -24.32
N LEU A 74 23.71 -1.69 -23.85
CA LEU A 74 22.36 -2.11 -23.49
C LEU A 74 21.84 -1.36 -22.26
N GLN A 75 22.68 -1.13 -21.23
CA GLN A 75 22.32 -0.27 -20.09
C GLN A 75 21.95 1.14 -20.53
N SER A 76 22.76 1.74 -21.41
CA SER A 76 22.51 3.09 -21.93
C SER A 76 21.21 3.14 -22.76
N ALA A 77 20.92 2.10 -23.53
CA ALA A 77 19.70 2.00 -24.29
C ALA A 77 18.48 1.92 -23.37
N ILE A 78 18.51 1.09 -22.33
CA ILE A 78 17.45 1.00 -21.32
C ILE A 78 17.24 2.36 -20.63
N PHE A 79 18.32 2.97 -20.14
CA PHE A 79 18.29 4.26 -19.46
C PHE A 79 17.62 5.35 -20.32
N ASN A 80 17.99 5.44 -21.60
CA ASN A 80 17.46 6.45 -22.50
C ASN A 80 16.02 6.16 -22.98
N ASN A 81 15.50 4.96 -22.81
CA ASN A 81 14.16 4.56 -23.27
C ASN A 81 13.16 4.32 -22.14
N THR A 82 13.49 4.76 -20.91
CA THR A 82 12.61 4.68 -19.73
C THR A 82 12.41 6.05 -19.09
N VAL A 83 11.27 6.28 -18.46
CA VAL A 83 10.89 7.54 -17.79
C VAL A 83 10.25 7.22 -16.44
N PRO A 84 10.81 7.66 -15.31
CA PRO A 84 12.17 8.21 -15.18
C PRO A 84 13.25 7.26 -15.70
N ASN A 85 14.44 7.80 -15.96
CA ASN A 85 15.55 6.98 -16.45
C ASN A 85 15.92 5.89 -15.42
N ILE A 86 15.80 4.62 -15.80
CA ILE A 86 16.06 3.48 -14.91
C ILE A 86 17.52 3.02 -15.07
N ASN A 87 18.27 3.04 -13.97
CA ASN A 87 19.58 2.43 -13.92
C ASN A 87 19.45 0.91 -13.75
N THR A 88 20.12 0.16 -14.62
CA THR A 88 20.15 -1.30 -14.55
C THR A 88 21.57 -1.80 -14.48
N ARG A 89 21.78 -3.04 -14.05
CA ARG A 89 23.05 -3.75 -14.12
C ARG A 89 22.91 -4.87 -15.12
N VAL A 90 23.59 -4.74 -16.25
CA VAL A 90 23.57 -5.73 -17.32
C VAL A 90 24.85 -6.55 -17.29
N GLN A 91 24.72 -7.86 -17.39
CA GLN A 91 25.82 -8.82 -17.46
C GLN A 91 25.54 -9.86 -18.54
N VAL A 92 26.56 -10.23 -19.31
CA VAL A 92 26.50 -11.36 -20.22
C VAL A 92 27.23 -12.53 -19.56
N ILE A 93 26.53 -13.62 -19.34
CA ILE A 93 27.03 -14.81 -18.64
C ILE A 93 27.17 -15.94 -19.67
N SER A 94 28.39 -16.43 -19.88
CA SER A 94 28.64 -17.57 -20.77
C SER A 94 28.23 -18.88 -20.07
N THR A 95 27.47 -19.71 -20.76
CA THR A 95 27.13 -21.08 -20.32
C THR A 95 27.45 -22.08 -21.42
N ASP A 96 27.44 -23.39 -21.11
CA ASP A 96 27.65 -24.44 -22.09
C ASP A 96 26.61 -24.46 -23.21
N ALA A 97 25.42 -23.94 -22.95
CA ALA A 97 24.28 -23.90 -23.88
C ALA A 97 24.14 -22.55 -24.62
N GLY A 98 25.04 -21.60 -24.39
CA GLY A 98 25.03 -20.28 -24.99
C GLY A 98 25.15 -19.15 -23.96
N ALA A 99 25.21 -17.92 -24.43
CA ALA A 99 25.30 -16.76 -23.54
C ALA A 99 23.89 -16.38 -23.01
N VAL A 100 23.78 -16.02 -21.75
CA VAL A 100 22.57 -15.48 -21.12
C VAL A 100 22.84 -14.00 -20.77
N ILE A 101 21.92 -13.11 -21.19
CA ILE A 101 21.96 -11.72 -20.75
C ILE A 101 21.13 -11.61 -19.48
N ALA A 102 21.76 -11.21 -18.37
CA ALA A 102 21.09 -10.94 -17.11
C ALA A 102 20.98 -9.40 -16.91
N ILE A 103 19.75 -8.92 -16.75
CA ILE A 103 19.45 -7.51 -16.49
C ILE A 103 18.88 -7.43 -15.08
N GLN A 104 19.65 -6.86 -14.14
CA GLN A 104 19.19 -6.59 -12.78
C GLN A 104 18.57 -5.20 -12.71
N VAL A 105 17.38 -5.14 -12.14
CA VAL A 105 16.56 -3.95 -12.00
C VAL A 105 16.25 -3.75 -10.53
N ASP A 106 16.56 -2.58 -9.98
CA ASP A 106 16.17 -2.22 -8.64
C ASP A 106 14.71 -1.65 -8.65
N PRO A 107 13.94 -1.81 -7.57
CA PRO A 107 12.63 -1.19 -7.48
C PRO A 107 12.78 0.34 -7.54
N TYR A 108 11.91 0.98 -8.30
CA TYR A 108 11.92 2.43 -8.42
C TYR A 108 10.84 3.05 -7.52
N PRO A 109 11.13 4.14 -6.79
CA PRO A 109 10.18 4.73 -5.85
C PRO A 109 8.98 5.39 -6.54
N GLU A 110 9.14 5.87 -7.78
CA GLU A 110 8.07 6.50 -8.54
C GLU A 110 7.56 5.59 -9.67
N PRO A 111 6.33 5.79 -10.17
CA PRO A 111 5.85 5.09 -11.34
C PRO A 111 6.72 5.34 -12.57
N CYS A 112 7.13 4.25 -13.20
CA CYS A 112 7.96 4.26 -14.41
C CYS A 112 7.13 3.88 -15.65
N ALA A 113 7.56 4.39 -16.80
CA ALA A 113 7.04 4.03 -18.12
C ALA A 113 8.17 3.92 -19.14
N THR A 114 7.94 3.29 -20.27
CA THR A 114 8.81 3.43 -21.44
C THR A 114 8.66 4.83 -22.06
N MET A 115 9.61 5.27 -22.86
CA MET A 115 9.50 6.50 -23.65
C MET A 115 8.26 6.51 -24.56
N ALA A 116 7.73 5.35 -24.93
CA ALA A 116 6.48 5.20 -25.69
C ALA A 116 5.22 5.34 -24.80
N GLY A 117 5.38 5.59 -23.50
CA GLY A 117 4.26 5.75 -22.55
C GLY A 117 3.69 4.44 -22.00
N THR A 118 4.28 3.28 -22.30
CA THR A 118 3.83 2.00 -21.75
C THR A 118 4.27 1.88 -20.29
N ALA A 119 3.30 1.82 -19.36
CA ALA A 119 3.54 1.55 -17.96
C ALA A 119 3.00 0.15 -17.62
N LEU A 120 3.88 -0.74 -17.19
CA LEU A 120 3.57 -2.11 -16.74
C LEU A 120 4.00 -2.30 -15.30
N ARG A 121 3.39 -3.27 -14.62
CA ARG A 121 3.78 -3.72 -13.28
C ARG A 121 3.74 -5.24 -13.22
N ARG A 122 4.76 -5.83 -12.59
CA ARG A 122 4.80 -7.26 -12.36
C ARG A 122 3.94 -7.64 -11.17
N VAL A 123 3.08 -8.62 -11.35
CA VAL A 123 2.11 -9.11 -10.36
C VAL A 123 1.98 -10.63 -10.44
N ILE A 124 1.38 -11.24 -9.44
CA ILE A 124 0.91 -12.63 -9.53
C ILE A 124 -0.48 -12.63 -10.14
N GLY A 125 -0.64 -13.33 -11.24
CA GLY A 125 -1.92 -13.48 -11.93
C GLY A 125 -2.89 -14.43 -11.19
N PRO A 126 -4.14 -14.52 -11.68
CA PRO A 126 -5.15 -15.41 -11.13
C PRO A 126 -4.77 -16.89 -11.18
N ASP A 127 -3.89 -17.26 -12.09
CA ASP A 127 -3.33 -18.61 -12.29
C ASP A 127 -2.14 -18.91 -11.35
N GLY A 128 -1.80 -17.98 -10.46
CA GLY A 128 -0.66 -18.07 -9.54
C GLY A 128 0.70 -17.83 -10.20
N LYS A 129 0.73 -17.46 -11.48
CA LYS A 129 1.98 -17.18 -12.21
C LYS A 129 2.30 -15.70 -12.24
N PRO A 130 3.61 -15.35 -12.24
CA PRO A 130 4.02 -13.97 -12.41
C PRO A 130 3.74 -13.50 -13.85
N GLN A 131 3.24 -12.26 -13.97
CA GLN A 131 2.97 -11.64 -15.28
C GLN A 131 3.10 -10.12 -15.20
N SER A 132 3.41 -9.48 -16.34
CA SER A 132 3.49 -8.05 -16.47
C SER A 132 2.18 -7.49 -16.99
N LEU A 133 1.44 -6.75 -16.16
CA LEU A 133 0.13 -6.16 -16.49
C LEU A 133 0.20 -4.64 -16.59
N PRO A 134 -0.74 -3.99 -17.29
CA PRO A 134 -0.85 -2.54 -17.33
C PRO A 134 -0.91 -1.93 -15.93
N PHE A 135 -0.13 -0.89 -15.70
CA PHE A 135 -0.06 -0.17 -14.44
C PHE A 135 -0.92 1.09 -14.55
N TYR A 136 -2.19 0.96 -14.20
CA TYR A 136 -3.19 2.03 -14.34
C TYR A 136 -2.95 3.20 -13.38
N PRO A 137 -3.40 4.43 -13.73
CA PRO A 137 -3.21 5.62 -12.89
C PRO A 137 -3.72 5.49 -11.45
N ARG A 138 -4.83 4.75 -11.24
CA ARG A 138 -5.34 4.49 -9.88
C ARG A 138 -4.35 3.65 -9.05
N ASP A 139 -3.75 2.63 -9.67
CA ASP A 139 -2.82 1.71 -9.01
C ASP A 139 -1.47 2.39 -8.75
N GLN A 140 -1.08 3.33 -9.65
CA GLN A 140 0.09 4.19 -9.45
C GLN A 140 -0.08 5.12 -8.24
N ARG A 141 -1.29 5.68 -8.04
CA ARG A 141 -1.59 6.49 -6.85
C ARG A 141 -1.56 5.65 -5.59
N SER A 142 -2.19 4.47 -5.59
CA SER A 142 -2.16 3.54 -4.45
C SER A 142 -0.72 3.20 -4.06
N ARG A 143 0.13 2.85 -5.04
CA ARG A 143 1.55 2.57 -4.77
C ARG A 143 2.29 3.74 -4.14
N ARG A 144 2.05 4.98 -4.58
CA ARG A 144 2.69 6.16 -3.97
C ARG A 144 2.28 6.34 -2.51
N THR A 145 1.03 6.04 -2.17
CA THR A 145 0.55 6.02 -0.80
C THR A 145 1.22 4.88 0.00
N ASP A 146 1.25 3.67 -0.55
CA ASP A 146 1.86 2.50 0.10
C ASP A 146 3.36 2.68 0.38
N LEU A 147 4.06 3.42 -0.48
CA LEU A 147 5.47 3.77 -0.32
C LEU A 147 5.70 4.99 0.60
N GLY A 148 4.63 5.59 1.15
CA GLY A 148 4.73 6.80 1.96
C GLY A 148 5.13 8.06 1.20
N LEU A 149 5.11 8.03 -0.15
CA LEU A 149 5.44 9.17 -1.00
C LEU A 149 4.26 10.15 -1.15
N LEU A 150 3.07 9.69 -0.79
CA LEU A 150 1.85 10.48 -0.76
C LEU A 150 1.12 10.18 0.55
N ASP A 151 1.16 11.13 1.46
CA ASP A 151 0.34 11.09 2.66
C ASP A 151 -1.05 11.65 2.32
N PHE A 152 -2.01 10.73 2.09
CA PHE A 152 -3.39 11.12 1.82
C PHE A 152 -4.01 11.89 3.00
N SER A 153 -3.61 11.57 4.22
CA SER A 153 -4.16 12.21 5.42
C SER A 153 -3.72 13.68 5.55
N ALA A 154 -2.57 14.03 5.02
CA ALA A 154 -2.03 15.39 4.98
C ALA A 154 -2.56 16.23 3.80
N GLN A 155 -3.37 15.65 2.91
CA GLN A 155 -3.90 16.35 1.73
C GLN A 155 -4.86 17.47 2.16
N GLU A 156 -4.62 18.69 1.69
CA GLU A 156 -5.43 19.87 2.02
C GLU A 156 -6.82 19.79 1.39
N MET A 157 -7.81 20.26 2.14
CA MET A 157 -9.19 20.39 1.69
C MET A 157 -9.50 21.86 1.38
N GLU A 158 -9.02 22.34 0.23
CA GLU A 158 -9.05 23.76 -0.17
C GLU A 158 -10.45 24.40 -0.11
N ASP A 159 -11.50 23.61 -0.30
CA ASP A 159 -12.90 24.01 -0.24
C ASP A 159 -13.45 24.18 1.19
N LEU A 160 -12.63 23.88 2.21
CA LEU A 160 -13.00 23.97 3.63
C LEU A 160 -12.18 25.03 4.34
N ALA A 161 -12.68 25.49 5.47
CA ALA A 161 -12.02 26.45 6.36
C ALA A 161 -11.95 25.90 7.78
N PHE A 162 -11.19 26.58 8.65
CA PHE A 162 -11.07 26.21 10.06
C PHE A 162 -12.45 26.11 10.77
N ASP A 163 -13.41 26.98 10.40
CA ASP A 163 -14.75 26.99 10.98
C ASP A 163 -15.60 25.75 10.60
N ASP A 164 -15.15 24.96 9.63
CA ASP A 164 -15.74 23.67 9.31
C ASP A 164 -15.32 22.55 10.27
N LEU A 165 -14.38 22.82 11.16
CA LEU A 165 -14.02 21.95 12.29
C LEU A 165 -14.97 22.22 13.48
N ASP A 166 -15.32 21.17 14.22
CA ASP A 166 -16.27 21.25 15.33
C ASP A 166 -15.53 21.53 16.66
N PRO A 167 -15.82 22.65 17.34
CA PRO A 167 -15.24 22.93 18.66
C PRO A 167 -15.47 21.82 19.70
N LEU A 168 -16.57 21.07 19.62
CA LEU A 168 -16.83 19.95 20.52
C LEU A 168 -15.84 18.79 20.33
N GLU A 169 -15.39 18.57 19.10
CA GLU A 169 -14.41 17.54 18.83
C GLU A 169 -13.00 17.93 19.34
N PHE A 170 -12.68 19.23 19.39
CA PHE A 170 -11.47 19.71 20.07
C PHE A 170 -11.52 19.42 21.57
N GLU A 171 -12.67 19.63 22.22
CA GLU A 171 -12.82 19.30 23.65
C GLU A 171 -12.70 17.77 23.87
N ARG A 172 -13.28 16.96 22.98
CA ARG A 172 -13.15 15.50 23.02
C ARG A 172 -11.67 15.08 22.88
N LEU A 173 -10.96 15.70 21.93
CA LEU A 173 -9.52 15.46 21.75
C LEU A 173 -8.73 15.77 23.03
N ARG A 174 -8.98 16.92 23.67
CA ARG A 174 -8.33 17.28 24.94
C ARG A 174 -8.61 16.27 26.05
N GLN A 175 -9.85 15.80 26.17
CA GLN A 175 -10.20 14.76 27.13
C GLN A 175 -9.42 13.46 26.88
N MET A 176 -9.32 13.03 25.62
CA MET A 176 -8.57 11.83 25.25
C MET A 176 -7.07 12.00 25.56
N VAL A 177 -6.46 13.14 25.20
CA VAL A 177 -5.06 13.45 25.50
C VAL A 177 -4.80 13.45 27.01
N SER A 178 -5.70 14.03 27.81
CA SER A 178 -5.62 14.06 29.27
C SER A 178 -5.67 12.64 29.88
N ASN A 179 -6.56 11.79 29.37
CA ASN A 179 -6.74 10.40 29.85
C ASN A 179 -5.51 9.54 29.54
N LEU A 180 -4.85 9.77 28.42
CA LEU A 180 -3.66 9.03 27.99
C LEU A 180 -2.37 9.48 28.67
N ARG A 181 -2.44 10.45 29.60
CA ARG A 181 -1.28 11.07 30.27
C ARG A 181 -0.22 11.59 29.29
N SER A 182 -0.65 12.01 28.11
CA SER A 182 0.16 12.59 27.06
C SER A 182 0.67 13.98 27.44
N ASP A 183 1.34 14.65 26.50
CA ASP A 183 1.92 15.96 26.71
C ASP A 183 0.87 17.00 27.13
N ARG A 184 0.97 17.43 28.38
CA ARG A 184 0.04 18.43 28.96
C ARG A 184 0.12 19.80 28.28
N ALA A 185 1.22 20.11 27.62
CA ALA A 185 1.37 21.36 26.89
C ALA A 185 0.31 21.50 25.76
N LEU A 186 -0.14 20.40 25.19
CA LEU A 186 -1.21 20.41 24.17
C LEU A 186 -2.57 20.87 24.73
N LEU A 187 -2.81 20.68 26.05
CA LEU A 187 -4.08 21.04 26.70
C LEU A 187 -4.25 22.54 26.89
N GLU A 188 -3.15 23.30 26.91
CA GLU A 188 -3.14 24.74 27.11
C GLU A 188 -3.30 25.54 25.81
N LEU A 189 -3.16 24.87 24.66
CA LEU A 189 -3.25 25.49 23.35
C LEU A 189 -4.70 25.87 22.99
N SER A 190 -4.88 26.98 22.29
CA SER A 190 -6.15 27.30 21.63
C SER A 190 -6.49 26.23 20.55
N ASN A 191 -7.72 26.19 20.05
CA ASN A 191 -8.10 25.24 19.01
C ASN A 191 -7.26 25.38 17.73
N GLN A 192 -6.91 26.62 17.36
CA GLN A 192 -6.06 26.87 16.19
C GLN A 192 -4.63 26.37 16.40
N GLU A 193 -4.03 26.74 17.55
CA GLU A 193 -2.68 26.27 17.89
C GLU A 193 -2.61 24.75 18.02
N LEU A 194 -3.63 24.13 18.62
CA LEU A 194 -3.70 22.65 18.73
C LEU A 194 -3.80 21.99 17.37
N ALA A 195 -4.64 22.51 16.47
CA ALA A 195 -4.75 22.00 15.11
C ALA A 195 -3.44 22.14 14.31
N GLN A 196 -2.74 23.27 14.48
CA GLN A 196 -1.42 23.49 13.86
C GLN A 196 -0.34 22.58 14.47
N ALA A 197 -0.28 22.46 15.79
CA ALA A 197 0.69 21.59 16.49
C ALA A 197 0.56 20.13 16.07
N LEU A 198 -0.67 19.66 15.84
CA LEU A 198 -0.98 18.32 15.38
C LEU A 198 -0.97 18.16 13.83
N ARG A 199 -0.63 19.22 13.11
CA ARG A 199 -0.62 19.25 11.62
C ARG A 199 -1.95 18.81 11.01
N LEU A 200 -3.07 19.24 11.60
CA LEU A 200 -4.42 18.99 11.10
C LEU A 200 -4.93 20.10 10.18
N VAL A 201 -4.19 21.20 10.12
CA VAL A 201 -4.44 22.35 9.25
C VAL A 201 -3.13 22.86 8.65
N GLU A 202 -3.21 23.37 7.42
CA GLU A 202 -2.13 24.13 6.78
C GLU A 202 -2.43 25.63 6.83
N THR A 203 -1.35 26.43 6.86
CA THR A 203 -1.45 27.89 7.01
C THR A 203 -1.14 28.61 5.69
N HIS A 204 -2.12 29.25 5.10
CA HIS A 204 -1.99 30.07 3.91
C HIS A 204 -2.22 31.56 4.25
N GLY A 205 -1.16 32.24 4.65
CA GLY A 205 -1.25 33.61 5.15
C GLY A 205 -2.07 33.69 6.43
N LYS A 206 -3.30 34.23 6.36
CA LYS A 206 -4.23 34.30 7.50
C LYS A 206 -5.27 33.17 7.50
N ARG A 207 -5.33 32.36 6.45
CA ARG A 207 -6.29 31.30 6.32
C ARG A 207 -5.71 29.98 6.83
N LEU A 208 -6.46 29.27 7.65
CA LEU A 208 -6.18 27.91 8.06
C LEU A 208 -7.07 26.97 7.25
N VAL A 209 -6.44 26.08 6.49
CA VAL A 209 -7.10 25.09 5.63
C VAL A 209 -6.94 23.72 6.28
N PRO A 210 -8.03 23.03 6.64
CA PRO A 210 -7.93 21.68 7.20
C PRO A 210 -7.49 20.68 6.14
N ASN A 211 -6.71 19.70 6.55
CA ASN A 211 -6.37 18.55 5.74
C ASN A 211 -7.36 17.39 6.00
N VAL A 212 -7.21 16.29 5.28
CA VAL A 212 -8.07 15.10 5.40
C VAL A 212 -8.09 14.58 6.85
N ALA A 213 -6.95 14.51 7.54
CA ALA A 213 -6.87 14.08 8.94
C ALA A 213 -7.65 15.04 9.85
N GLY A 214 -7.50 16.35 9.65
CA GLY A 214 -8.22 17.36 10.40
C GLY A 214 -9.73 17.24 10.26
N VAL A 215 -10.22 17.08 9.02
CA VAL A 215 -11.65 16.88 8.75
C VAL A 215 -12.14 15.55 9.31
N LEU A 216 -11.37 14.47 9.14
CA LEU A 216 -11.76 13.15 9.63
C LEU A 216 -11.89 13.10 11.16
N LEU A 217 -10.97 13.74 11.87
CA LEU A 217 -10.94 13.74 13.34
C LEU A 217 -11.90 14.78 13.96
N LEU A 218 -11.96 15.97 13.38
CA LEU A 218 -12.56 17.17 14.00
C LEU A 218 -13.66 17.82 13.14
N GLY A 219 -13.91 17.34 11.92
CA GLY A 219 -14.84 17.97 10.98
C GLY A 219 -16.28 17.92 11.43
N ARG A 220 -17.03 19.00 11.18
CA ARG A 220 -18.48 18.96 11.31
C ARG A 220 -19.09 17.94 10.33
N PRO A 221 -20.25 17.34 10.62
CA PRO A 221 -20.85 16.30 9.77
C PRO A 221 -21.03 16.70 8.29
N ASN A 222 -21.30 17.97 8.01
CA ASN A 222 -21.45 18.46 6.64
C ASN A 222 -20.09 18.55 5.92
N ALA A 223 -19.04 19.02 6.61
CA ALA A 223 -17.68 19.08 6.08
C ALA A 223 -17.16 17.66 5.81
N LEU A 224 -17.40 16.75 6.75
CA LEU A 224 -16.99 15.36 6.63
C LEU A 224 -17.65 14.67 5.42
N ARG A 225 -18.97 14.81 5.24
CA ARG A 225 -19.67 14.26 4.06
C ARG A 225 -19.21 14.87 2.74
N LYS A 226 -18.84 16.15 2.73
CA LYS A 226 -18.30 16.81 1.53
C LYS A 226 -16.90 16.32 1.20
N ALA A 227 -16.03 16.20 2.21
CA ALA A 227 -14.63 15.85 2.04
C ALA A 227 -14.41 14.35 1.83
N ILE A 228 -15.08 13.51 2.61
CA ILE A 228 -14.90 12.06 2.64
C ILE A 228 -16.26 11.36 2.62
N PRO A 229 -16.97 11.39 1.48
CA PRO A 229 -18.37 10.91 1.39
C PRO A 229 -18.51 9.41 1.67
N THR A 230 -17.43 8.65 1.60
CA THR A 230 -17.41 7.20 1.87
C THR A 230 -17.07 6.87 3.32
N HIS A 231 -16.80 7.91 4.17
CA HIS A 231 -16.48 7.66 5.58
C HIS A 231 -17.71 7.14 6.32
N GLN A 232 -17.62 5.90 6.76
CA GLN A 232 -18.61 5.25 7.60
C GLN A 232 -17.99 4.09 8.34
N VAL A 233 -18.43 3.87 9.57
CA VAL A 233 -18.04 2.72 10.39
C VAL A 233 -19.30 1.92 10.71
N ASN A 234 -19.29 0.63 10.46
CA ASN A 234 -20.42 -0.24 10.75
C ASN A 234 -20.15 -1.02 12.04
N PHE A 235 -20.98 -0.78 13.06
CA PHE A 235 -20.94 -1.49 14.31
C PHE A 235 -22.00 -2.60 14.31
N GLN A 236 -21.54 -3.85 14.27
CA GLN A 236 -22.43 -5.01 14.24
C GLN A 236 -22.27 -5.89 15.49
N VAL A 237 -23.38 -6.43 15.93
CA VAL A 237 -23.41 -7.47 16.97
C VAL A 237 -24.11 -8.68 16.42
N LEU A 238 -23.39 -9.78 16.43
CA LEU A 238 -23.89 -11.08 16.00
C LEU A 238 -24.24 -11.93 17.22
N ASP A 239 -25.25 -12.79 17.07
CA ASP A 239 -25.50 -13.83 18.05
C ASP A 239 -24.58 -15.06 17.84
N PRO A 240 -24.64 -16.08 18.73
CA PRO A 240 -23.79 -17.27 18.58
C PRO A 240 -24.05 -18.11 17.31
N VAL A 241 -25.17 -17.87 16.64
CA VAL A 241 -25.54 -18.56 15.40
C VAL A 241 -25.11 -17.75 14.17
N GLY A 242 -24.71 -16.49 14.38
CA GLY A 242 -24.23 -15.61 13.31
C GLY A 242 -25.27 -14.59 12.80
N ASP A 243 -26.48 -14.56 13.40
CA ASP A 243 -27.51 -13.59 13.05
C ASP A 243 -27.18 -12.19 13.58
N VAL A 244 -27.43 -11.16 12.76
CA VAL A 244 -27.18 -9.76 13.11
C VAL A 244 -28.26 -9.27 14.06
N LYS A 245 -27.89 -8.94 15.31
CA LYS A 245 -28.78 -8.35 16.32
C LYS A 245 -28.75 -6.84 16.37
N VAL A 246 -27.62 -6.26 16.04
CA VAL A 246 -27.43 -4.80 15.96
C VAL A 246 -26.61 -4.51 14.74
N ASN A 247 -27.02 -3.50 14.00
CA ASN A 247 -26.31 -3.01 12.82
C ASN A 247 -26.46 -1.48 12.77
N ASP A 248 -25.50 -0.79 13.37
CA ASP A 248 -25.48 0.67 13.47
C ASP A 248 -24.42 1.26 12.57
N LEU A 249 -24.81 2.22 11.76
CA LEU A 249 -23.90 3.00 10.92
C LEU A 249 -23.48 4.26 11.67
N LEU A 250 -22.17 4.46 11.81
CA LEU A 250 -21.56 5.61 12.45
C LEU A 250 -20.81 6.42 11.40
N ASP A 251 -21.25 7.63 11.11
CA ASP A 251 -20.74 8.51 10.05
C ASP A 251 -20.21 9.87 10.59
N GLY A 252 -20.03 9.96 11.90
CA GLY A 252 -19.54 11.16 12.58
C GLY A 252 -18.00 11.29 12.52
N PRO A 253 -17.45 12.38 13.10
CA PRO A 253 -16.01 12.53 13.29
C PRO A 253 -15.42 11.33 14.03
N LEU A 254 -14.20 10.94 13.64
CA LEU A 254 -13.61 9.68 14.10
C LEU A 254 -13.43 9.62 15.62
N LEU A 255 -13.13 10.75 16.28
CA LEU A 255 -13.03 10.81 17.76
C LEU A 255 -14.36 10.46 18.42
N LYS A 256 -15.46 10.99 17.89
CA LYS A 256 -16.80 10.65 18.35
C LYS A 256 -17.13 9.18 18.11
N VAL A 257 -16.83 8.69 16.91
CA VAL A 257 -17.06 7.29 16.52
C VAL A 257 -16.32 6.33 17.47
N ILE A 258 -15.05 6.60 17.77
CA ILE A 258 -14.26 5.80 18.72
C ILE A 258 -14.93 5.78 20.09
N GLN A 259 -15.33 6.94 20.63
CA GLN A 259 -16.00 7.02 21.92
C GLN A 259 -17.35 6.28 21.92
N ASP A 260 -18.14 6.42 20.86
CA ASP A 260 -19.42 5.72 20.70
C ASP A 260 -19.23 4.19 20.69
N ILE A 261 -18.18 3.70 20.04
CA ILE A 261 -17.81 2.29 20.02
C ILE A 261 -17.40 1.81 21.43
N GLU A 262 -16.51 2.54 22.10
CA GLU A 262 -16.06 2.22 23.48
C GLU A 262 -17.24 2.12 24.45
N ASN A 263 -18.17 3.09 24.40
CA ASN A 263 -19.37 3.10 25.22
C ASN A 263 -20.26 1.88 24.95
N ARG A 264 -20.42 1.49 23.68
CA ARG A 264 -21.21 0.32 23.27
C ARG A 264 -20.57 -1.00 23.74
N PHE A 265 -19.25 -1.12 23.67
CA PHE A 265 -18.53 -2.27 24.19
C PHE A 265 -18.64 -2.37 25.72
N THR A 266 -18.45 -1.26 26.44
CA THR A 266 -18.54 -1.21 27.89
C THR A 266 -19.93 -1.61 28.37
N ALA A 267 -21.00 -1.02 27.81
CA ALA A 267 -22.38 -1.35 28.14
C ALA A 267 -22.68 -2.84 27.97
N ARG A 268 -22.19 -3.48 26.91
CA ARG A 268 -22.41 -4.90 26.65
C ARG A 268 -21.60 -5.81 27.56
N ASN A 269 -20.40 -5.42 27.94
CA ASN A 269 -19.59 -6.17 28.89
C ASN A 269 -20.22 -6.13 30.29
N GLU A 270 -20.80 -4.99 30.71
CA GLU A 270 -21.53 -4.87 31.98
C GLU A 270 -22.81 -5.70 31.99
N GLU A 271 -23.55 -5.77 30.87
CA GLU A 271 -24.74 -6.65 30.73
C GLU A 271 -24.37 -8.13 30.87
N ARG A 272 -23.23 -8.57 30.34
CA ARG A 272 -22.72 -9.93 30.49
C ARG A 272 -22.21 -10.25 31.90
N ALA A 273 -21.71 -9.26 32.62
CA ALA A 273 -21.22 -9.40 33.99
C ALA A 273 -22.33 -9.42 35.02
N ARG A 274 -23.58 -9.00 34.70
CA ARG A 274 -24.71 -9.11 35.63
C ARG A 274 -25.17 -10.58 35.72
N PRO A 275 -25.16 -11.21 36.91
CA PRO A 275 -25.75 -12.54 37.06
C PRO A 275 -27.23 -12.49 36.73
N PRO A 276 -27.81 -13.54 36.12
CA PRO A 276 -29.23 -13.58 35.80
C PRO A 276 -30.05 -13.32 37.07
N LYS A 277 -30.99 -12.38 36.98
CA LYS A 277 -31.94 -12.11 38.07
C LYS A 277 -32.77 -13.35 38.30
N THR A 278 -32.44 -14.02 39.39
CA THR A 278 -33.22 -15.05 40.10
C THR A 278 -34.04 -16.05 39.30
N GLY A 279 -33.69 -17.32 39.46
CA GLY A 279 -34.56 -18.47 39.26
C GLY A 279 -34.01 -19.48 38.26
N THR A 280 -33.45 -20.55 38.82
CA THR A 280 -33.01 -21.81 38.19
C THR A 280 -31.60 -21.80 37.56
N LEU A 281 -30.69 -22.44 38.27
CA LEU A 281 -29.41 -22.91 37.80
C LEU A 281 -29.59 -23.99 36.72
N PRO A 282 -29.02 -23.91 35.55
CA PRO A 282 -28.63 -25.08 34.79
C PRO A 282 -27.18 -25.42 35.13
N SER A 283 -26.98 -26.61 35.65
CA SER A 283 -25.68 -27.22 35.85
C SER A 283 -24.97 -27.43 34.51
N GLY A 284 -23.73 -27.00 34.45
CA GLY A 284 -22.71 -27.52 33.54
C GLY A 284 -22.62 -26.91 32.15
N ALA A 285 -21.87 -25.83 32.02
CA ALA A 285 -21.13 -25.55 30.80
C ALA A 285 -19.87 -24.73 31.12
N SER A 286 -18.71 -25.36 30.96
CA SER A 286 -17.42 -24.71 31.04
C SER A 286 -17.24 -23.78 29.87
N VAL A 287 -17.11 -22.48 30.14
CA VAL A 287 -16.80 -21.48 29.14
C VAL A 287 -15.29 -21.37 28.98
N ARG A 288 -14.77 -21.78 27.84
CA ARG A 288 -13.41 -21.44 27.41
C ARG A 288 -13.42 -20.04 26.80
N PRO A 289 -12.49 -19.15 27.17
CA PRO A 289 -12.37 -17.88 26.49
C PRO A 289 -11.71 -18.08 25.10
N ALA A 290 -12.40 -17.72 24.04
CA ALA A 290 -11.82 -17.61 22.72
C ALA A 290 -11.22 -16.19 22.56
N ALA A 291 -9.90 -16.10 22.77
CA ALA A 291 -9.13 -14.95 22.30
C ALA A 291 -8.65 -15.27 20.88
N SER A 292 -9.20 -14.58 19.89
CA SER A 292 -8.55 -14.47 18.58
C SER A 292 -8.52 -13.00 18.20
N ALA A 293 -7.38 -12.38 18.49
CA ALA A 293 -6.99 -11.14 17.84
C ALA A 293 -6.55 -11.51 16.41
N VAL A 294 -7.19 -10.92 15.43
CA VAL A 294 -6.73 -10.93 14.03
C VAL A 294 -5.84 -9.70 13.89
N PRO A 295 -4.58 -9.83 13.45
CA PRO A 295 -3.74 -8.68 13.13
C PRO A 295 -4.10 -8.16 11.73
N PHE A 296 -4.04 -6.84 11.60
CA PHE A 296 -4.07 -6.12 10.33
C PHE A 296 -2.83 -6.36 9.50
#